data_943ee9e9d7c2ee88a521b4eb421e9725
#
_entry.id   943ee9e9d7c2ee88a521b4eb421e9725
#
_cell.length_a   1.000
_cell.length_b   1.000
_cell.length_c   1.000
_cell.angle_alpha   90.00
_cell.angle_beta   90.00
_cell.angle_gamma   90.00
#
_symmetry.space_group_name_H-M   'P 1'
#
loop_
_entity.id
_entity.type
_entity.pdbx_description
1 polymer ?
#
loop_
_entity_poly.entity_id
_entity_poly.type
_entity_poly.pdbx_seq_one_letter_code
_entity_poly.pdbx_strand_id
1 'polypeptide(L)'
;MSARFAAHIMAHDKPQLLGALVESLHHARIDVYIHIDAGVAQPMFVDALPRGITAHFVPHHRRVRVRWGGLSQLRATFALLDQARANGGRYHRHSLLSGTDVLLRDLPELIDLWSGDDELIRVDRRIDSPDQPMAQKITTYHFPDHPLLDRLRLSGRIPRRTDITLPIFQGSQWWSLTDDAVAAARKVIDDHPKWLRRHRFSHCPDEFVIHSALMATRYREMIAQEYSALTECPDHTVHGQHFIDWSDPTALRPPELTAESLARARAGPAMFARKAGADWTWRMAPTC
;
A
#
# COMPACT_ATOMS: atom_id res chain seq x y z
N MET A 1 21.79 18.32 -4.17
CA MET A 1 20.35 18.62 -4.21
C MET A 1 19.69 17.90 -3.05
N SER A 2 18.75 18.51 -2.34
CA SER A 2 18.02 17.82 -1.25
C SER A 2 17.16 16.70 -1.82
N ALA A 3 17.06 15.55 -1.13
CA ALA A 3 16.25 14.42 -1.53
C ALA A 3 14.77 14.81 -1.66
N ARG A 4 14.08 14.34 -2.71
CA ARG A 4 12.63 14.52 -2.93
C ARG A 4 11.92 13.19 -2.74
N PHE A 5 10.66 13.25 -2.39
CA PHE A 5 9.83 12.10 -2.06
C PHE A 5 8.52 12.13 -2.84
N ALA A 6 8.01 10.94 -3.21
CA ALA A 6 6.71 10.80 -3.85
C ALA A 6 5.73 10.07 -2.92
N ALA A 7 4.68 10.76 -2.48
CA ALA A 7 3.57 10.15 -1.76
C ALA A 7 2.49 9.71 -2.77
N HIS A 8 2.22 8.42 -2.83
CA HIS A 8 1.25 7.78 -3.73
C HIS A 8 -0.02 7.44 -2.96
N ILE A 9 -1.12 8.13 -3.22
CA ILE A 9 -2.35 7.97 -2.47
C ILE A 9 -3.42 7.30 -3.33
N MET A 10 -3.97 6.18 -2.84
CA MET A 10 -5.14 5.52 -3.41
C MET A 10 -6.40 5.94 -2.67
N ALA A 11 -7.41 6.48 -3.39
CA ALA A 11 -8.66 6.92 -2.77
C ALA A 11 -9.89 6.54 -3.60
N HIS A 12 -11.02 6.31 -2.90
CA HIS A 12 -12.31 5.98 -3.52
C HIS A 12 -13.51 6.52 -2.72
N ASP A 13 -13.27 6.97 -1.50
CA ASP A 13 -14.27 7.55 -0.60
C ASP A 13 -13.66 8.66 0.25
N LYS A 14 -14.47 9.33 1.07
CA LYS A 14 -14.05 10.29 2.10
C LYS A 14 -13.10 11.40 1.57
N PRO A 15 -13.53 12.21 0.57
CA PRO A 15 -12.66 13.22 -0.05
C PRO A 15 -12.08 14.23 0.95
N GLN A 16 -12.79 14.56 2.03
CA GLN A 16 -12.30 15.48 3.08
C GLN A 16 -11.09 14.90 3.83
N LEU A 17 -11.08 13.59 4.09
CA LEU A 17 -9.91 12.92 4.69
C LEU A 17 -8.70 12.95 3.75
N LEU A 18 -8.94 12.73 2.44
CA LEU A 18 -7.89 12.87 1.45
C LEU A 18 -7.31 14.30 1.46
N GLY A 19 -8.18 15.33 1.45
CA GLY A 19 -7.75 16.73 1.47
C GLY A 19 -6.86 17.03 2.67
N ALA A 20 -7.26 16.58 3.84
CA ALA A 20 -6.51 16.78 5.06
C ALA A 20 -5.19 15.98 5.12
N LEU A 21 -5.16 14.75 4.57
CA LEU A 21 -3.90 14.00 4.41
C LEU A 21 -2.94 14.76 3.48
N VAL A 22 -3.44 15.27 2.35
CA VAL A 22 -2.63 16.06 1.41
C VAL A 22 -2.09 17.34 2.07
N GLU A 23 -2.91 18.01 2.91
CA GLU A 23 -2.49 19.16 3.70
C GLU A 23 -1.36 18.80 4.68
N SER A 24 -1.51 17.69 5.40
CA SER A 24 -0.49 17.23 6.36
C SER A 24 0.83 16.83 5.69
N LEU A 25 0.82 16.51 4.40
CA LEU A 25 2.01 16.17 3.60
C LEU A 25 2.58 17.38 2.82
N HIS A 26 2.01 18.59 2.99
CA HIS A 26 2.42 19.76 2.23
C HIS A 26 3.84 20.21 2.61
N HIS A 27 4.80 19.90 1.73
CA HIS A 27 6.20 20.26 1.90
C HIS A 27 6.92 20.33 0.54
N ALA A 28 7.86 21.26 0.40
CA ALA A 28 8.59 21.50 -0.86
C ALA A 28 9.38 20.28 -1.40
N ARG A 29 9.66 19.28 -0.56
CA ARG A 29 10.35 18.04 -0.94
C ARG A 29 9.40 16.86 -1.22
N ILE A 30 8.07 17.02 -1.02
CA ILE A 30 7.09 15.96 -1.17
C ILE A 30 6.16 16.30 -2.33
N ASP A 31 6.14 15.45 -3.35
CA ASP A 31 5.13 15.49 -4.41
C ASP A 31 4.06 14.44 -4.13
N VAL A 32 2.80 14.87 -4.20
CA VAL A 32 1.65 13.99 -3.94
C VAL A 32 1.03 13.54 -5.26
N TYR A 33 0.91 12.22 -5.44
CA TYR A 33 0.27 11.56 -6.57
C TYR A 33 -1.00 10.85 -6.10
N ILE A 34 -2.13 11.09 -6.78
CA ILE A 34 -3.44 10.59 -6.34
C ILE A 34 -4.08 9.76 -7.45
N HIS A 35 -4.41 8.52 -7.12
CA HIS A 35 -5.29 7.66 -7.91
C HIS A 35 -6.68 7.64 -7.29
N ILE A 36 -7.66 8.19 -7.99
CA ILE A 36 -9.08 8.05 -7.63
C ILE A 36 -9.64 6.85 -8.38
N ASP A 37 -10.33 5.93 -7.68
CA ASP A 37 -11.00 4.79 -8.31
C ASP A 37 -11.83 5.22 -9.53
N ALA A 38 -11.70 4.50 -10.65
CA ALA A 38 -12.39 4.85 -11.89
C ALA A 38 -13.94 4.73 -11.80
N GLY A 39 -14.45 4.09 -10.75
CA GLY A 39 -15.87 3.99 -10.46
C GLY A 39 -16.45 5.19 -9.71
N VAL A 40 -15.60 6.17 -9.34
CA VAL A 40 -15.98 7.31 -8.50
C VAL A 40 -15.72 8.63 -9.24
N ALA A 41 -16.57 9.64 -9.00
CA ALA A 41 -16.40 10.97 -9.57
C ALA A 41 -15.18 11.68 -8.97
N GLN A 42 -14.23 12.06 -9.80
CA GLN A 42 -13.00 12.74 -9.37
C GLN A 42 -13.20 14.18 -8.88
N PRO A 43 -14.12 15.00 -9.43
CA PRO A 43 -14.24 16.41 -9.03
C PRO A 43 -14.39 16.62 -7.52
N MET A 44 -15.17 15.77 -6.84
CA MET A 44 -15.35 15.88 -5.38
C MET A 44 -14.04 15.75 -4.59
N PHE A 45 -13.06 15.05 -5.11
CA PHE A 45 -11.74 14.90 -4.48
C PHE A 45 -10.83 16.09 -4.82
N VAL A 46 -10.96 16.64 -6.02
CA VAL A 46 -10.25 17.88 -6.42
C VAL A 46 -10.73 19.06 -5.58
N ASP A 47 -12.06 19.17 -5.40
CA ASP A 47 -12.70 20.26 -4.64
C ASP A 47 -12.38 20.18 -3.12
N ALA A 48 -12.04 18.98 -2.62
CA ALA A 48 -11.65 18.77 -1.23
C ALA A 48 -10.18 19.12 -0.94
N LEU A 49 -9.35 19.36 -1.95
CA LEU A 49 -7.97 19.76 -1.71
C LEU A 49 -7.91 21.19 -1.17
N PRO A 50 -7.01 21.47 -0.19
CA PRO A 50 -6.81 22.80 0.32
C PRO A 50 -6.33 23.76 -0.79
N ARG A 51 -6.77 25.01 -0.70
CA ARG A 51 -6.35 26.04 -1.68
C ARG A 51 -4.85 26.25 -1.65
N GLY A 52 -4.24 26.34 -2.84
CA GLY A 52 -2.81 26.59 -2.99
C GLY A 52 -1.93 25.33 -2.86
N ILE A 53 -2.49 24.16 -2.55
CA ILE A 53 -1.75 22.89 -2.52
C ILE A 53 -1.93 22.19 -3.87
N THR A 54 -0.82 21.77 -4.48
CA THR A 54 -0.82 21.05 -5.75
C THR A 54 -0.66 19.55 -5.50
N ALA A 55 -1.51 18.76 -6.13
CA ALA A 55 -1.35 17.30 -6.21
C ALA A 55 -1.54 16.82 -7.66
N HIS A 56 -0.90 15.72 -8.01
CA HIS A 56 -0.90 15.15 -9.35
C HIS A 56 -1.88 13.97 -9.42
N PHE A 57 -3.03 14.20 -10.04
CA PHE A 57 -4.01 13.13 -10.24
C PHE A 57 -3.62 12.23 -11.42
N VAL A 58 -3.80 10.92 -11.27
CA VAL A 58 -3.72 10.00 -12.40
C VAL A 58 -4.80 10.39 -13.43
N PRO A 59 -4.44 10.59 -14.70
CA PRO A 59 -5.37 11.01 -15.75
C PRO A 59 -6.55 10.03 -15.89
N HIS A 60 -7.73 10.53 -16.25
CA HIS A 60 -8.97 9.78 -16.33
C HIS A 60 -8.83 8.45 -17.11
N HIS A 61 -8.17 8.47 -18.28
CA HIS A 61 -7.98 7.30 -19.14
C HIS A 61 -6.99 6.26 -18.58
N ARG A 62 -6.21 6.60 -17.54
CA ARG A 62 -5.26 5.70 -16.85
C ARG A 62 -5.77 5.26 -15.47
N ARG A 63 -6.90 5.78 -15.02
CA ARG A 63 -7.50 5.36 -13.76
C ARG A 63 -8.01 3.93 -13.86
N VAL A 64 -7.82 3.18 -12.79
CA VAL A 64 -8.22 1.78 -12.67
C VAL A 64 -9.49 1.70 -11.83
N ARG A 65 -10.46 0.90 -12.27
CA ARG A 65 -11.56 0.49 -11.39
C ARG A 65 -11.04 -0.58 -10.45
N VAL A 66 -10.87 -0.23 -9.20
CA VAL A 66 -10.28 -1.10 -8.20
C VAL A 66 -11.34 -2.01 -7.59
N ARG A 67 -11.04 -3.30 -7.53
CA ARG A 67 -11.80 -4.30 -6.80
C ARG A 67 -10.97 -4.78 -5.63
N TRP A 68 -11.53 -4.69 -4.42
CA TRP A 68 -10.82 -5.12 -3.22
C TRP A 68 -10.39 -6.59 -3.34
N GLY A 69 -9.14 -6.85 -3.01
CA GLY A 69 -8.51 -8.17 -3.14
C GLY A 69 -8.18 -8.60 -4.57
N GLY A 70 -8.39 -7.73 -5.57
CA GLY A 70 -8.06 -7.99 -6.98
C GLY A 70 -6.70 -7.45 -7.42
N LEU A 71 -6.19 -7.94 -8.55
CA LEU A 71 -4.98 -7.41 -9.19
C LEU A 71 -5.13 -5.93 -9.58
N SER A 72 -6.37 -5.44 -9.67
CA SER A 72 -6.68 -4.02 -9.93
C SER A 72 -6.09 -3.08 -8.86
N GLN A 73 -5.94 -3.51 -7.60
CA GLN A 73 -5.24 -2.72 -6.57
C GLN A 73 -3.78 -2.48 -6.95
N LEU A 74 -3.07 -3.52 -7.33
CA LEU A 74 -1.68 -3.42 -7.78
C LEU A 74 -1.55 -2.59 -9.07
N ARG A 75 -2.51 -2.70 -10.00
CA ARG A 75 -2.54 -1.87 -11.21
C ARG A 75 -2.72 -0.39 -10.90
N ALA A 76 -3.51 -0.03 -9.89
CA ALA A 76 -3.63 1.34 -9.43
C ALA A 76 -2.32 1.85 -8.82
N THR A 77 -1.61 1.02 -8.05
CA THR A 77 -0.25 1.32 -7.56
C THR A 77 0.72 1.57 -8.73
N PHE A 78 0.70 0.73 -9.76
CA PHE A 78 1.55 0.94 -10.95
C PHE A 78 1.18 2.21 -11.71
N ALA A 79 -0.11 2.55 -11.81
CA ALA A 79 -0.53 3.80 -12.45
C ALA A 79 0.00 5.04 -11.72
N LEU A 80 0.09 5.00 -10.39
CA LEU A 80 0.69 6.05 -9.57
C LEU A 80 2.20 6.18 -9.82
N LEU A 81 2.93 5.06 -9.80
CA LEU A 81 4.38 5.02 -10.07
C LEU A 81 4.69 5.52 -11.49
N ASP A 82 3.90 5.08 -12.47
CA ASP A 82 4.05 5.50 -13.87
C ASP A 82 3.74 6.99 -14.05
N GLN A 83 2.79 7.54 -13.27
CA GLN A 83 2.49 8.98 -13.28
C GLN A 83 3.65 9.80 -12.71
N ALA A 84 4.25 9.36 -11.60
CA ALA A 84 5.41 10.02 -11.01
C ALA A 84 6.61 10.03 -11.99
N ARG A 85 6.86 8.92 -12.66
CA ARG A 85 7.90 8.81 -13.69
C ARG A 85 7.61 9.71 -14.90
N ALA A 86 6.36 9.77 -15.36
CA ALA A 86 5.95 10.60 -16.49
C ALA A 86 6.12 12.11 -16.22
N ASN A 87 5.98 12.53 -14.96
CA ASN A 87 6.22 13.91 -14.53
C ASN A 87 7.72 14.26 -14.45
N GLY A 88 8.62 13.33 -14.76
CA GLY A 88 10.08 13.55 -14.75
C GLY A 88 10.69 13.75 -13.37
N GLY A 89 9.93 13.42 -12.31
CA GLY A 89 10.42 13.51 -10.92
C GLY A 89 11.52 12.48 -10.67
N ARG A 90 12.61 12.93 -10.05
CA ARG A 90 13.62 12.06 -9.46
C ARG A 90 13.40 12.06 -7.97
N TYR A 91 13.02 10.91 -7.44
CA TYR A 91 12.70 10.74 -6.03
C TYR A 91 13.76 9.89 -5.35
N HIS A 92 14.03 10.17 -4.11
CA HIS A 92 14.80 9.27 -3.26
C HIS A 92 13.92 8.10 -2.82
N ARG A 93 12.62 8.39 -2.57
CA ARG A 93 11.69 7.41 -2.02
C ARG A 93 10.27 7.59 -2.55
N HIS A 94 9.56 6.47 -2.66
CA HIS A 94 8.14 6.35 -2.99
C HIS A 94 7.40 5.72 -1.82
N SER A 95 6.28 6.31 -1.39
CA SER A 95 5.47 5.81 -0.26
C SER A 95 4.03 5.60 -0.68
N LEU A 96 3.50 4.39 -0.47
CA LEU A 96 2.12 4.04 -0.80
C LEU A 96 1.20 4.27 0.40
N LEU A 97 0.19 5.11 0.23
CA LEU A 97 -0.76 5.57 1.23
C LEU A 97 -2.20 5.36 0.75
N SER A 98 -3.13 5.36 1.70
CA SER A 98 -4.57 5.40 1.45
C SER A 98 -5.13 6.79 1.72
N GLY A 99 -6.17 7.20 1.01
CA GLY A 99 -6.89 8.45 1.28
C GLY A 99 -7.58 8.51 2.66
N THR A 100 -7.48 7.45 3.46
CA THR A 100 -7.98 7.38 4.84
C THR A 100 -6.86 7.19 5.88
N ASP A 101 -5.61 7.39 5.48
CA ASP A 101 -4.49 7.40 6.41
C ASP A 101 -4.37 8.76 7.09
N VAL A 102 -3.80 8.78 8.27
CA VAL A 102 -3.51 9.99 9.03
C VAL A 102 -2.05 10.03 9.42
N LEU A 103 -1.42 11.18 9.28
CA LEU A 103 -0.06 11.42 9.75
C LEU A 103 -0.09 11.55 11.28
N LEU A 104 0.75 10.79 11.98
CA LEU A 104 0.80 10.73 13.44
C LEU A 104 1.87 11.65 14.04
N ARG A 105 2.89 11.97 13.25
CA ARG A 105 4.09 12.70 13.65
C ARG A 105 4.27 13.92 12.78
N ASP A 106 5.21 14.78 13.13
CA ASP A 106 5.48 15.97 12.34
C ASP A 106 6.21 15.65 11.00
N LEU A 107 6.20 16.63 10.11
CA LEU A 107 6.84 16.50 8.80
C LEU A 107 8.37 16.36 8.86
N PRO A 108 9.10 17.03 9.76
CA PRO A 108 10.53 16.81 9.94
C PRO A 108 10.87 15.35 10.26
N GLU A 109 10.17 14.70 11.19
CA GLU A 109 10.37 13.28 11.51
C GLU A 109 10.09 12.39 10.28
N LEU A 110 9.02 12.67 9.53
CA LEU A 110 8.70 11.92 8.30
C LEU A 110 9.78 12.08 7.24
N ILE A 111 10.27 13.31 7.03
CA ILE A 111 11.32 13.61 6.06
C ILE A 111 12.63 12.94 6.46
N ASP A 112 12.95 12.90 7.73
CA ASP A 112 14.14 12.23 8.24
C ASP A 112 14.06 10.71 7.99
N LEU A 113 12.95 10.08 8.38
CA LEU A 113 12.70 8.67 8.08
C LEU A 113 12.77 8.37 6.57
N TRP A 114 12.17 9.21 5.74
CA TRP A 114 12.16 9.01 4.28
C TRP A 114 13.51 9.30 3.62
N SER A 115 14.41 9.98 4.29
CA SER A 115 15.79 10.24 3.81
C SER A 115 16.75 9.08 4.06
N GLY A 116 16.37 8.09 4.89
CA GLY A 116 17.14 6.88 5.11
C GLY A 116 17.08 5.91 3.93
N ASP A 117 17.91 4.87 3.98
CA ASP A 117 18.05 3.87 2.91
C ASP A 117 17.30 2.55 3.19
N ASP A 118 16.75 2.38 4.40
CA ASP A 118 15.97 1.19 4.76
C ASP A 118 14.69 1.08 3.91
N GLU A 119 14.38 -0.13 3.47
CA GLU A 119 13.15 -0.42 2.76
C GLU A 119 12.02 -0.66 3.78
N LEU A 120 11.13 0.33 3.91
CA LEU A 120 10.04 0.34 4.88
C LEU A 120 8.85 -0.46 4.35
N ILE A 121 9.02 -1.74 4.27
CA ILE A 121 8.03 -2.74 3.90
C ILE A 121 8.07 -3.87 4.91
N ARG A 122 6.91 -4.49 5.17
CA ARG A 122 6.82 -5.63 6.05
C ARG A 122 6.65 -6.90 5.24
N VAL A 123 7.54 -7.87 5.45
CA VAL A 123 7.49 -9.22 4.91
C VAL A 123 7.24 -10.19 6.06
N ASP A 124 6.04 -10.77 6.12
CA ASP A 124 5.62 -11.60 7.24
C ASP A 124 6.07 -13.04 7.09
N ARG A 125 5.99 -13.60 5.89
CA ARG A 125 6.26 -15.01 5.65
C ARG A 125 6.60 -15.33 4.21
N ARG A 126 7.28 -16.46 4.04
CA ARG A 126 7.43 -17.14 2.76
C ARG A 126 6.37 -18.24 2.65
N ILE A 127 5.75 -18.37 1.48
CA ILE A 127 4.75 -19.42 1.20
C ILE A 127 5.43 -20.57 0.46
N ASP A 128 5.75 -21.64 1.20
CA ASP A 128 6.43 -22.83 0.69
C ASP A 128 5.48 -24.04 0.57
N SER A 129 4.35 -24.02 1.28
CA SER A 129 3.37 -25.11 1.30
C SER A 129 1.94 -24.58 1.15
N PRO A 130 1.05 -25.32 0.49
CA PRO A 130 -0.37 -24.96 0.38
C PRO A 130 -1.10 -24.96 1.74
N ASP A 131 -0.55 -25.63 2.74
CA ASP A 131 -1.16 -25.74 4.09
C ASP A 131 -0.80 -24.56 5.00
N GLN A 132 0.14 -23.70 4.56
CA GLN A 132 0.51 -22.54 5.34
C GLN A 132 -0.61 -21.48 5.38
N PRO A 133 -0.67 -20.67 6.45
CA PRO A 133 -1.55 -19.52 6.51
C PRO A 133 -1.37 -18.62 5.27
N MET A 134 -2.45 -18.07 4.76
CA MET A 134 -2.50 -17.22 3.55
C MET A 134 -2.20 -17.93 2.23
N ALA A 135 -1.67 -19.18 2.22
CA ALA A 135 -1.41 -19.91 0.98
C ALA A 135 -2.66 -20.07 0.11
N GLN A 136 -3.84 -20.23 0.72
CA GLN A 136 -5.11 -20.34 0.01
C GLN A 136 -5.38 -19.13 -0.91
N LYS A 137 -4.88 -17.94 -0.58
CA LYS A 137 -5.00 -16.75 -1.43
C LYS A 137 -4.38 -16.93 -2.81
N ILE A 138 -3.40 -17.83 -2.97
CA ILE A 138 -2.65 -18.08 -4.20
C ILE A 138 -2.78 -19.52 -4.73
N THR A 139 -3.18 -20.48 -3.91
CA THR A 139 -3.34 -21.90 -4.27
C THR A 139 -4.75 -22.26 -4.74
N THR A 140 -5.69 -21.32 -4.65
CA THR A 140 -7.04 -21.44 -5.20
C THR A 140 -7.34 -20.30 -6.16
N TYR A 141 -8.37 -20.47 -6.98
CA TYR A 141 -8.86 -19.42 -7.86
C TYR A 141 -9.73 -18.43 -7.11
N HIS A 142 -9.43 -17.13 -7.27
CA HIS A 142 -10.22 -16.01 -6.77
C HIS A 142 -10.58 -15.07 -7.93
N PHE A 143 -11.76 -14.46 -7.89
CA PHE A 143 -12.30 -13.70 -9.01
C PHE A 143 -12.74 -12.27 -8.68
N PRO A 144 -12.07 -11.53 -7.78
CA PRO A 144 -12.54 -10.20 -7.38
C PRO A 144 -12.63 -9.21 -8.56
N ASP A 145 -11.71 -9.30 -9.55
CA ASP A 145 -11.73 -8.46 -10.75
C ASP A 145 -12.73 -8.95 -11.84
N HIS A 146 -13.44 -10.05 -11.59
CA HIS A 146 -14.38 -10.67 -12.54
C HIS A 146 -15.79 -10.78 -11.93
N PRO A 147 -16.61 -9.71 -11.97
CA PRO A 147 -17.89 -9.67 -11.26
C PRO A 147 -18.85 -10.83 -11.60
N LEU A 148 -18.83 -11.33 -12.84
CA LEU A 148 -19.66 -12.46 -13.24
C LEU A 148 -19.21 -13.77 -12.57
N LEU A 149 -17.90 -14.02 -12.51
CA LEU A 149 -17.35 -15.23 -11.86
C LEU A 149 -17.44 -15.12 -10.33
N ASP A 150 -17.28 -13.93 -9.78
CA ASP A 150 -17.39 -13.68 -8.34
C ASP A 150 -18.82 -13.96 -7.84
N ARG A 151 -19.86 -13.60 -8.64
CA ARG A 151 -21.27 -13.93 -8.37
C ARG A 151 -21.54 -15.44 -8.26
N LEU A 152 -20.76 -16.29 -8.92
CA LEU A 152 -20.88 -17.75 -8.84
C LEU A 152 -20.37 -18.32 -7.52
N ARG A 153 -19.81 -17.49 -6.64
CA ARG A 153 -19.22 -17.87 -5.33
C ARG A 153 -18.21 -19.02 -5.40
N LEU A 154 -17.43 -19.04 -6.51
CA LEU A 154 -16.39 -20.05 -6.75
C LEU A 154 -15.04 -19.64 -6.17
N SER A 155 -14.88 -18.38 -5.75
CA SER A 155 -13.65 -17.86 -5.15
C SER A 155 -13.23 -18.69 -3.93
N GLY A 156 -11.97 -19.12 -3.91
CA GLY A 156 -11.40 -19.93 -2.83
C GLY A 156 -11.80 -21.43 -2.85
N ARG A 157 -12.64 -21.87 -3.80
CA ARG A 157 -13.16 -23.27 -3.83
C ARG A 157 -12.46 -24.15 -4.87
N ILE A 158 -11.88 -23.56 -5.89
CA ILE A 158 -11.24 -24.28 -7.00
C ILE A 158 -9.74 -24.30 -6.77
N PRO A 159 -9.12 -25.46 -6.57
CA PRO A 159 -7.67 -25.58 -6.43
C PRO A 159 -6.96 -25.10 -7.70
N ARG A 160 -5.80 -24.47 -7.53
CA ARG A 160 -4.95 -24.00 -8.61
C ARG A 160 -3.52 -24.48 -8.41
N ARG A 161 -2.90 -25.00 -9.46
CA ARG A 161 -1.47 -25.27 -9.45
C ARG A 161 -0.72 -23.95 -9.35
N THR A 162 0.12 -23.82 -8.35
CA THR A 162 1.10 -22.74 -8.24
C THR A 162 2.33 -23.15 -9.03
N ASP A 163 2.61 -22.42 -10.09
CA ASP A 163 3.89 -22.50 -10.79
C ASP A 163 4.79 -21.46 -10.14
N ILE A 164 5.71 -21.90 -9.31
CA ILE A 164 6.56 -21.04 -8.51
C ILE A 164 7.82 -20.73 -9.34
N THR A 165 7.69 -19.82 -10.30
CA THR A 165 8.85 -19.28 -11.01
C THR A 165 9.70 -18.37 -10.11
N LEU A 166 9.06 -17.73 -9.12
CA LEU A 166 9.68 -16.94 -8.06
C LEU A 166 9.16 -17.42 -6.70
N PRO A 167 10.01 -17.47 -5.66
CA PRO A 167 9.55 -17.66 -4.28
C PRO A 167 8.48 -16.62 -3.94
N ILE A 168 7.43 -17.06 -3.24
CA ILE A 168 6.31 -16.19 -2.90
C ILE A 168 6.45 -15.74 -1.45
N PHE A 169 6.46 -14.42 -1.26
CA PHE A 169 6.50 -13.78 0.04
C PHE A 169 5.23 -12.97 0.25
N GLN A 170 4.71 -12.98 1.47
CA GLN A 170 3.51 -12.27 1.87
C GLN A 170 3.84 -11.23 2.93
N GLY A 171 3.17 -10.08 2.84
CA GLY A 171 3.26 -9.03 3.83
C GLY A 171 2.16 -7.99 3.65
N SER A 172 2.37 -6.81 4.18
CA SER A 172 1.40 -5.71 4.10
C SER A 172 1.44 -4.99 2.76
N GLN A 173 0.28 -4.60 2.23
CA GLN A 173 0.16 -3.74 1.04
C GLN A 173 0.93 -2.42 1.17
N TRP A 174 1.09 -1.90 2.38
CA TRP A 174 1.60 -0.55 2.63
C TRP A 174 3.11 -0.55 2.80
N TRP A 175 3.77 0.28 2.03
CA TRP A 175 5.22 0.33 1.99
C TRP A 175 5.74 1.74 1.66
N SER A 176 7.01 1.97 1.98
CA SER A 176 7.79 3.10 1.54
C SER A 176 9.17 2.60 1.11
N LEU A 177 9.45 2.65 -0.18
CA LEU A 177 10.61 2.07 -0.83
C LEU A 177 11.47 3.14 -1.50
N THR A 178 12.77 2.94 -1.55
CA THR A 178 13.67 3.78 -2.35
C THR A 178 13.34 3.66 -3.85
N ASP A 179 13.66 4.67 -4.64
CA ASP A 179 13.43 4.66 -6.10
C ASP A 179 14.13 3.49 -6.78
N ASP A 180 15.36 3.20 -6.35
CA ASP A 180 16.14 2.08 -6.86
C ASP A 180 15.51 0.73 -6.52
N ALA A 181 14.96 0.56 -5.32
CA ALA A 181 14.26 -0.66 -4.91
C ALA A 181 12.95 -0.85 -5.70
N VAL A 182 12.18 0.24 -5.90
CA VAL A 182 10.99 0.23 -6.76
C VAL A 182 11.36 -0.16 -8.20
N ALA A 183 12.42 0.43 -8.76
CA ALA A 183 12.89 0.10 -10.11
C ALA A 183 13.34 -1.35 -10.22
N ALA A 184 14.07 -1.87 -9.23
CA ALA A 184 14.53 -3.26 -9.20
C ALA A 184 13.35 -4.24 -9.08
N ALA A 185 12.41 -4.01 -8.16
CA ALA A 185 11.21 -4.83 -8.03
C ALA A 185 10.37 -4.80 -9.31
N ARG A 186 10.21 -3.63 -9.94
CA ARG A 186 9.47 -3.48 -11.19
C ARG A 186 10.14 -4.27 -12.32
N LYS A 187 11.48 -4.22 -12.42
CA LYS A 187 12.22 -5.01 -13.40
C LYS A 187 11.98 -6.51 -13.22
N VAL A 188 12.00 -7.03 -11.99
CA VAL A 188 11.70 -8.44 -11.73
C VAL A 188 10.28 -8.79 -12.20
N ILE A 189 9.30 -7.93 -11.94
CA ILE A 189 7.90 -8.14 -12.37
C ILE A 189 7.79 -8.15 -13.90
N ASP A 190 8.46 -7.22 -14.58
CA ASP A 190 8.43 -7.07 -16.04
C ASP A 190 9.17 -8.23 -16.74
N ASP A 191 10.24 -8.75 -16.16
CA ASP A 191 10.98 -9.93 -16.64
C ASP A 191 10.16 -11.24 -16.47
N HIS A 192 9.13 -11.23 -15.60
CA HIS A 192 8.28 -12.40 -15.30
C HIS A 192 6.79 -12.18 -15.60
N PRO A 193 6.40 -11.82 -16.84
CA PRO A 193 5.01 -11.45 -17.17
C PRO A 193 4.02 -12.61 -17.01
N LYS A 194 4.48 -13.87 -17.14
CA LYS A 194 3.63 -15.05 -16.90
C LYS A 194 3.29 -15.18 -15.42
N TRP A 195 4.27 -14.94 -14.54
CA TRP A 195 4.10 -14.96 -13.10
C TRP A 195 3.11 -13.86 -12.66
N LEU A 196 3.27 -12.63 -13.11
CA LEU A 196 2.30 -11.55 -12.82
C LEU A 196 0.88 -11.88 -13.31
N ARG A 197 0.74 -12.44 -14.52
CA ARG A 197 -0.59 -12.84 -15.05
C ARG A 197 -1.27 -13.89 -14.20
N ARG A 198 -0.54 -14.76 -13.52
CA ARG A 198 -1.14 -15.75 -12.61
C ARG A 198 -1.78 -15.11 -11.41
N HIS A 199 -1.24 -14.01 -10.91
CA HIS A 199 -1.82 -13.25 -9.79
C HIS A 199 -3.17 -12.59 -10.12
N ARG A 200 -3.60 -12.60 -11.39
CA ARG A 200 -4.96 -12.20 -11.79
C ARG A 200 -6.06 -12.97 -11.06
N PHE A 201 -5.77 -14.19 -10.64
CA PHE A 201 -6.69 -15.07 -9.95
C PHE A 201 -6.26 -15.37 -8.51
N SER A 202 -5.39 -14.57 -7.95
CA SER A 202 -5.04 -14.59 -6.53
C SER A 202 -5.96 -13.64 -5.75
N HIS A 203 -6.08 -13.86 -4.45
CA HIS A 203 -6.71 -12.91 -3.54
C HIS A 203 -5.64 -12.00 -2.93
N CYS A 204 -5.87 -10.69 -2.91
CA CYS A 204 -4.93 -9.67 -2.42
C CYS A 204 -3.51 -9.79 -3.02
N PRO A 205 -3.33 -9.80 -4.37
CA PRO A 205 -2.01 -9.93 -4.98
C PRO A 205 -1.06 -8.77 -4.65
N ASP A 206 -1.55 -7.64 -4.20
CA ASP A 206 -0.82 -6.49 -3.67
C ASP A 206 -0.02 -6.82 -2.40
N GLU A 207 -0.44 -7.86 -1.64
CA GLU A 207 0.28 -8.39 -0.48
C GLU A 207 1.39 -9.39 -0.84
N PHE A 208 1.56 -9.74 -2.12
CA PHE A 208 2.51 -10.78 -2.57
C PHE A 208 3.47 -10.29 -3.63
N VAL A 209 2.99 -9.54 -4.63
CA VAL A 209 3.75 -9.28 -5.86
C VAL A 209 4.96 -8.38 -5.61
N ILE A 210 4.77 -7.25 -4.93
CA ILE A 210 5.88 -6.33 -4.61
C ILE A 210 6.87 -7.01 -3.67
N HIS A 211 6.37 -7.70 -2.64
CA HIS A 211 7.18 -8.42 -1.66
C HIS A 211 8.07 -9.47 -2.33
N SER A 212 7.48 -10.36 -3.13
CA SER A 212 8.21 -11.42 -3.81
C SER A 212 9.23 -10.88 -4.81
N ALA A 213 8.89 -9.81 -5.53
CA ALA A 213 9.79 -9.16 -6.45
C ALA A 213 10.97 -8.49 -5.73
N LEU A 214 10.72 -7.79 -4.63
CA LEU A 214 11.77 -7.14 -3.84
C LEU A 214 12.70 -8.16 -3.20
N MET A 215 12.16 -9.24 -2.62
CA MET A 215 12.91 -10.35 -2.04
C MET A 215 13.80 -11.10 -3.06
N ALA A 216 13.52 -10.97 -4.35
CA ALA A 216 14.37 -11.49 -5.43
C ALA A 216 15.49 -10.53 -5.84
N THR A 217 15.64 -9.39 -5.19
CA THR A 217 16.66 -8.37 -5.45
C THR A 217 17.65 -8.25 -4.30
N ARG A 218 18.73 -7.48 -4.50
CA ARG A 218 19.68 -7.13 -3.41
C ARG A 218 19.04 -6.33 -2.27
N TYR A 219 17.94 -5.63 -2.52
CA TYR A 219 17.24 -4.78 -1.55
C TYR A 219 16.57 -5.57 -0.43
N ARG A 220 16.48 -6.90 -0.55
CA ARG A 220 16.01 -7.78 0.54
C ARG A 220 16.78 -7.56 1.85
N GLU A 221 18.07 -7.25 1.76
CA GLU A 221 18.95 -7.06 2.92
C GLU A 221 18.72 -5.70 3.62
N MET A 222 17.98 -4.79 2.96
CA MET A 222 17.65 -3.46 3.47
C MET A 222 16.20 -3.39 3.98
N ILE A 223 15.46 -4.51 4.00
CA ILE A 223 14.08 -4.54 4.49
C ILE A 223 14.06 -4.42 6.01
N ALA A 224 13.47 -3.34 6.51
CA ALA A 224 13.43 -3.04 7.94
C ALA A 224 12.60 -4.06 8.76
N GLN A 225 11.59 -4.69 8.16
CA GLN A 225 10.67 -5.63 8.81
C GLN A 225 10.59 -6.95 8.02
N GLU A 226 11.68 -7.69 7.98
CA GLU A 226 11.77 -9.01 7.34
C GLU A 226 11.63 -10.11 8.40
N TYR A 227 10.48 -10.80 8.41
CA TYR A 227 10.12 -11.82 9.39
C TYR A 227 9.89 -13.21 8.76
N SER A 228 10.15 -13.37 7.46
CA SER A 228 9.79 -14.60 6.73
C SER A 228 10.53 -15.85 7.21
N ALA A 229 11.64 -15.68 7.91
CA ALA A 229 12.40 -16.78 8.54
C ALA A 229 11.95 -17.08 9.98
N LEU A 230 11.07 -16.26 10.58
CA LEU A 230 10.61 -16.47 11.96
C LEU A 230 9.41 -17.43 12.01
N THR A 231 9.32 -18.20 13.08
CA THR A 231 8.18 -19.08 13.33
C THR A 231 6.91 -18.29 13.66
N GLU A 232 7.07 -17.19 14.39
CA GLU A 232 6.00 -16.26 14.75
C GLU A 232 6.40 -14.84 14.38
N CYS A 233 5.48 -14.10 13.78
CA CYS A 233 5.70 -12.72 13.40
C CYS A 233 5.48 -11.82 14.62
N PRO A 234 6.47 -10.99 15.01
CA PRO A 234 6.30 -10.08 16.14
C PRO A 234 5.34 -8.97 15.75
N ASP A 235 4.68 -8.39 16.70
CA ASP A 235 3.76 -7.25 16.60
C ASP A 235 3.00 -7.13 15.27
N HIS A 236 1.69 -7.36 15.30
CA HIS A 236 0.82 -7.30 14.12
C HIS A 236 0.26 -5.90 13.84
N THR A 237 0.70 -4.87 14.56
CA THR A 237 0.13 -3.51 14.45
C THR A 237 0.94 -2.56 13.58
N VAL A 238 2.26 -2.78 13.43
CA VAL A 238 3.13 -1.92 12.62
C VAL A 238 3.49 -2.60 11.30
N HIS A 239 3.15 -1.95 10.19
CA HIS A 239 3.32 -2.44 8.83
C HIS A 239 4.12 -1.43 7.99
N GLY A 240 5.44 -1.65 7.87
CA GLY A 240 6.34 -0.65 7.30
C GLY A 240 6.32 0.59 8.19
N GLN A 241 5.70 1.65 7.69
CA GLN A 241 5.53 2.92 8.43
C GLN A 241 4.11 3.15 8.96
N HIS A 242 3.19 2.17 8.81
CA HIS A 242 1.78 2.31 9.17
C HIS A 242 1.43 1.54 10.44
N PHE A 243 0.68 2.17 11.33
CA PHE A 243 -0.09 1.47 12.34
C PHE A 243 -1.43 1.02 11.74
N ILE A 244 -1.74 -0.26 11.87
CA ILE A 244 -3.02 -0.87 11.47
C ILE A 244 -3.53 -1.68 12.66
N ASP A 245 -4.73 -1.35 13.14
CA ASP A 245 -5.29 -2.07 14.29
C ASP A 245 -5.78 -3.46 13.88
N TRP A 246 -4.97 -4.48 14.16
CA TRP A 246 -5.30 -5.90 14.02
C TRP A 246 -5.42 -6.58 15.38
N SER A 247 -5.89 -5.86 16.41
CA SER A 247 -6.11 -6.42 17.75
C SER A 247 -7.18 -7.52 17.76
N ASP A 248 -8.12 -7.49 16.82
CA ASP A 248 -9.04 -8.60 16.59
C ASP A 248 -8.51 -9.49 15.44
N PRO A 249 -7.96 -10.68 15.74
CA PRO A 249 -7.42 -11.59 14.72
C PRO A 249 -8.50 -12.21 13.82
N THR A 250 -9.78 -12.09 14.18
CA THR A 250 -10.92 -12.59 13.40
C THR A 250 -11.45 -11.55 12.41
N ALA A 251 -11.01 -10.30 12.52
CA ALA A 251 -11.46 -9.22 11.65
C ALA A 251 -10.99 -9.44 10.21
N LEU A 252 -11.93 -9.37 9.26
CA LEU A 252 -11.62 -9.44 7.84
C LEU A 252 -11.05 -8.13 7.28
N ARG A 253 -11.18 -7.04 8.01
CA ARG A 253 -10.71 -5.69 7.67
C ARG A 253 -10.34 -4.95 8.96
N PRO A 254 -9.33 -4.08 8.91
CA PRO A 254 -9.00 -3.27 10.07
C PRO A 254 -10.19 -2.36 10.41
N PRO A 255 -10.55 -2.21 11.70
CA PRO A 255 -11.58 -1.28 12.14
C PRO A 255 -11.17 0.18 11.87
N GLU A 256 -12.13 1.08 11.99
CA GLU A 256 -11.82 2.50 12.05
C GLU A 256 -11.09 2.83 13.36
N LEU A 257 -10.17 3.79 13.29
CA LEU A 257 -9.40 4.22 14.46
C LEU A 257 -10.32 4.77 15.56
N THR A 258 -10.10 4.28 16.77
CA THR A 258 -10.70 4.81 18.00
C THR A 258 -9.69 5.70 18.72
N ALA A 259 -10.13 6.44 19.75
CA ALA A 259 -9.22 7.20 20.60
C ALA A 259 -8.13 6.31 21.25
N GLU A 260 -8.51 5.08 21.64
CA GLU A 260 -7.59 4.11 22.23
C GLU A 260 -6.58 3.58 21.21
N SER A 261 -7.02 3.13 20.03
CA SER A 261 -6.11 2.66 18.99
C SER A 261 -5.19 3.78 18.49
N LEU A 262 -5.68 5.02 18.43
CA LEU A 262 -4.85 6.18 18.11
C LEU A 262 -3.79 6.45 19.18
N ALA A 263 -4.12 6.34 20.46
CA ALA A 263 -3.15 6.50 21.55
C ALA A 263 -2.05 5.43 21.46
N ARG A 264 -2.41 4.17 21.16
CA ARG A 264 -1.44 3.09 20.90
C ARG A 264 -0.56 3.40 19.69
N ALA A 265 -1.16 3.88 18.59
CA ALA A 265 -0.42 4.24 17.39
C ALA A 265 0.63 5.34 17.66
N ARG A 266 0.26 6.36 18.44
CA ARG A 266 1.18 7.46 18.81
C ARG A 266 2.29 7.04 19.76
N ALA A 267 2.05 6.06 20.63
CA ALA A 267 3.08 5.51 21.51
C ALA A 267 4.10 4.64 20.76
N GLY A 268 3.77 4.14 19.58
CA GLY A 268 4.63 3.30 18.74
C GLY A 268 5.47 4.10 17.74
N PRO A 269 6.27 3.41 16.90
CA PRO A 269 7.17 4.05 15.93
C PRO A 269 6.49 4.47 14.61
N ALA A 270 5.20 4.19 14.41
CA ALA A 270 4.52 4.42 13.14
C ALA A 270 4.42 5.92 12.80
N MET A 271 4.59 6.24 11.52
CA MET A 271 4.38 7.59 10.98
C MET A 271 2.94 7.84 10.59
N PHE A 272 2.24 6.80 10.17
CA PHE A 272 0.85 6.87 9.74
C PHE A 272 0.01 5.89 10.53
N ALA A 273 -1.29 6.19 10.66
CA ALA A 273 -2.28 5.24 11.17
C ALA A 273 -3.45 5.12 10.20
N ARG A 274 -4.08 3.95 10.25
CA ARG A 274 -5.28 3.67 9.47
C ARG A 274 -6.21 2.70 10.20
N LYS A 275 -7.49 2.85 9.96
CA LYS A 275 -8.23 3.58 8.95
C LYS A 275 -9.01 4.70 9.64
N ALA A 276 -8.88 5.95 9.19
CA ALA A 276 -9.69 7.04 9.72
C ALA A 276 -11.17 6.87 9.35
N GLY A 277 -12.06 7.09 10.33
CA GLY A 277 -13.50 7.10 10.15
C GLY A 277 -14.01 8.38 9.49
N ALA A 278 -15.30 8.40 9.09
CA ALA A 278 -15.92 9.60 8.51
C ALA A 278 -15.97 10.76 9.50
N ASP A 279 -16.11 10.45 10.79
CA ASP A 279 -16.20 11.42 11.88
C ASP A 279 -14.82 11.87 12.39
N TRP A 280 -13.75 11.50 11.69
CA TRP A 280 -12.39 11.91 12.04
C TRP A 280 -12.27 13.42 12.06
N THR A 281 -12.00 13.98 13.22
CA THR A 281 -11.70 15.41 13.36
C THR A 281 -10.20 15.60 13.53
N TRP A 282 -9.57 16.34 12.63
CA TRP A 282 -8.13 16.67 12.66
C TRP A 282 -7.69 17.39 13.93
N ARG A 283 -8.66 17.93 14.70
CA ARG A 283 -8.44 18.52 16.02
C ARG A 283 -7.96 17.52 17.08
N MET A 284 -7.99 16.21 16.78
CA MET A 284 -7.39 15.16 17.63
C MET A 284 -5.89 14.94 17.31
N ALA A 285 -5.34 15.62 16.32
CA ALA A 285 -3.89 15.71 16.17
C ALA A 285 -3.34 16.57 17.33
N PRO A 286 -2.24 16.20 17.99
CA PRO A 286 -1.60 17.10 18.92
C PRO A 286 -1.17 18.32 18.12
N THR A 287 -1.60 19.49 18.57
CA THR A 287 -0.87 20.73 18.29
C THR A 287 0.49 20.56 18.94
N CYS A 288 1.56 20.53 18.10
CA CYS A 288 2.92 20.68 18.57
C CYS A 288 3.07 21.97 19.37
#